data_cd21de96c1d816fb7c236ca60d50c7cc
#
_entry.id   cd21de96c1d816fb7c236ca60d50c7cc
#
_cell.length_a   1.000
_cell.length_b   1.000
_cell.length_c   1.000
_cell.angle_alpha   90.00
_cell.angle_beta   90.00
_cell.angle_gamma   90.00
#
_symmetry.space_group_name_H-M   'P 1'
#
loop_
_entity.id
_entity.type
_entity.pdbx_description
1 polymer ?
#
loop_
_entity_poly.entity_id
_entity_poly.type
_entity_poly.pdbx_seq_one_letter_code
_entity_poly.pdbx_strand_id
1 'polypeptide(L)'
;LAHKTQVFLAPEGDHYRTRLIHTLEVAQVARSIARPLGLNEDLTEAIALGHDLGHTPFGHEGERALSRCLARWRGIDPEEGVSRRLFAHNEQGARIVELLEREGRGLNLTQEVVDGIHCHSGGLRAMTAEGRVVGLADRVAYVAHDIDDAKRGGLLCEEDLPTDACEVLGHSSSERIERMVRDVVERTEATGEVGMTPEVWRSMMGLRSFL
;
A
#
# COMPACT_ATOMS: atom_id res chain seq x y z
N LEU A 1 2.66 5.81 -13.06
CA LEU A 1 1.71 5.96 -11.94
C LEU A 1 0.61 6.97 -12.26
N ALA A 2 0.91 8.10 -12.90
CA ALA A 2 -0.07 9.17 -13.18
C ALA A 2 -1.30 8.71 -13.98
N HIS A 3 -1.16 7.70 -14.84
CA HIS A 3 -2.25 7.19 -15.68
C HIS A 3 -2.76 5.79 -15.25
N LYS A 4 -2.37 5.31 -14.07
CA LYS A 4 -2.89 4.07 -13.49
C LYS A 4 -3.91 4.42 -12.41
N THR A 5 -5.09 3.80 -12.49
CA THR A 5 -6.14 3.94 -11.48
C THR A 5 -5.77 3.18 -10.21
N GLN A 6 -6.31 3.61 -9.07
CA GLN A 6 -6.20 2.90 -7.80
C GLN A 6 -7.21 1.73 -7.80
N VAL A 7 -8.31 1.82 -7.15
CA VAL A 7 -9.35 0.77 -7.11
C VAL A 7 -10.46 1.08 -8.10
N PHE A 8 -10.90 2.33 -8.16
CA PHE A 8 -11.99 2.74 -9.04
C PHE A 8 -11.47 3.24 -10.38
N LEU A 9 -12.15 2.85 -11.46
CA LEU A 9 -11.88 3.41 -12.78
C LEU A 9 -12.35 4.86 -12.79
N ALA A 10 -11.51 5.76 -13.29
CA ALA A 10 -11.83 7.18 -13.48
C ALA A 10 -12.25 7.44 -14.94
N PRO A 11 -13.52 7.16 -15.32
CA PRO A 11 -13.94 7.30 -16.70
C PRO A 11 -14.03 8.77 -17.14
N GLU A 12 -14.42 9.69 -16.24
CA GLU A 12 -14.49 11.13 -16.53
C GLU A 12 -14.44 11.95 -15.23
N GLY A 13 -13.41 12.79 -15.07
CA GLY A 13 -13.31 13.80 -14.01
C GLY A 13 -12.15 13.62 -13.01
N ASP A 14 -11.75 14.74 -12.38
CA ASP A 14 -10.63 14.82 -11.42
C ASP A 14 -10.95 14.22 -10.03
N HIS A 15 -11.99 13.41 -9.90
CA HIS A 15 -12.54 13.00 -8.61
C HIS A 15 -11.98 11.71 -8.05
N TYR A 16 -11.30 10.90 -8.87
CA TYR A 16 -10.75 9.62 -8.44
C TYR A 16 -9.24 9.66 -8.27
N ARG A 17 -8.74 9.00 -7.22
CA ARG A 17 -7.31 8.91 -6.95
C ARG A 17 -6.59 8.08 -8.01
N THR A 18 -5.52 8.66 -8.57
CA THR A 18 -4.53 7.91 -9.35
C THR A 18 -3.53 7.25 -8.41
N ARG A 19 -2.77 6.26 -8.91
CA ARG A 19 -1.68 5.68 -8.13
C ARG A 19 -0.60 6.67 -7.75
N LEU A 20 -0.43 7.74 -8.52
CA LEU A 20 0.50 8.80 -8.16
C LEU A 20 0.03 9.56 -6.92
N ILE A 21 -1.26 9.89 -6.85
CA ILE A 21 -1.84 10.57 -5.67
C ILE A 21 -1.72 9.66 -4.45
N HIS A 22 -2.13 8.39 -4.57
CA HIS A 22 -1.96 7.40 -3.49
C HIS A 22 -0.51 7.32 -3.02
N THR A 23 0.46 7.24 -3.93
CA THR A 23 1.89 7.19 -3.58
C THR A 23 2.33 8.41 -2.75
N LEU A 24 1.87 9.62 -3.09
CA LEU A 24 2.16 10.84 -2.33
C LEU A 24 1.49 10.82 -0.95
N GLU A 25 0.25 10.34 -0.87
CA GLU A 25 -0.48 10.18 0.40
C GLU A 25 0.23 9.16 1.31
N VAL A 26 0.67 8.02 0.76
CA VAL A 26 1.48 7.03 1.50
C VAL A 26 2.77 7.65 2.02
N ALA A 27 3.47 8.43 1.20
CA ALA A 27 4.69 9.11 1.61
C ALA A 27 4.42 10.09 2.77
N GLN A 28 3.32 10.84 2.73
CA GLN A 28 2.93 11.75 3.79
C GLN A 28 2.59 11.01 5.09
N VAL A 29 1.78 9.95 5.04
CA VAL A 29 1.42 9.12 6.20
C VAL A 29 2.68 8.47 6.79
N ALA A 30 3.53 7.88 5.96
CA ALA A 30 4.76 7.22 6.40
C ALA A 30 5.71 8.19 7.13
N ARG A 31 5.90 9.41 6.59
CA ARG A 31 6.73 10.44 7.24
C ARG A 31 6.10 10.95 8.54
N SER A 32 4.76 10.99 8.63
CA SER A 32 4.06 11.36 9.87
C SER A 32 4.29 10.34 10.99
N ILE A 33 4.53 9.07 10.64
CA ILE A 33 4.93 8.02 11.57
C ILE A 33 6.45 8.07 11.85
N ALA A 34 7.27 8.23 10.81
CA ALA A 34 8.73 8.18 10.93
C ALA A 34 9.30 9.32 11.79
N ARG A 35 8.76 10.53 11.63
CA ARG A 35 9.26 11.73 12.33
C ARG A 35 9.22 11.61 13.86
N PRO A 36 8.10 11.33 14.53
CA PRO A 36 8.08 11.18 15.99
C PRO A 36 8.93 10.01 16.49
N LEU A 37 9.09 8.96 15.68
CA LEU A 37 9.94 7.82 16.02
C LEU A 37 11.44 8.07 15.80
N GLY A 38 11.83 9.25 15.29
CA GLY A 38 13.23 9.58 15.01
C GLY A 38 13.85 8.75 13.89
N LEU A 39 13.04 8.17 13.00
CA LEU A 39 13.48 7.40 11.83
C LEU A 39 13.95 8.34 10.71
N ASN A 40 14.65 7.78 9.73
CA ASN A 40 15.13 8.52 8.57
C ASN A 40 13.96 8.83 7.62
N GLU A 41 13.51 10.10 7.62
CA GLU A 41 12.39 10.55 6.76
C GLU A 41 12.70 10.46 5.28
N ASP A 42 13.96 10.71 4.85
CA ASP A 42 14.36 10.64 3.44
C ASP A 42 14.33 9.20 2.93
N LEU A 43 14.79 8.23 3.74
CA LEU A 43 14.68 6.81 3.42
C LEU A 43 13.22 6.38 3.35
N THR A 44 12.40 6.81 4.32
CA THR A 44 10.97 6.52 4.36
C THR A 44 10.26 7.05 3.10
N GLU A 45 10.54 8.28 2.71
CA GLU A 45 9.96 8.91 1.51
C GLU A 45 10.41 8.20 0.23
N ALA A 46 11.71 7.89 0.11
CA ALA A 46 12.24 7.18 -1.06
C ALA A 46 11.57 5.81 -1.26
N ILE A 47 11.39 5.04 -0.19
CA ILE A 47 10.68 3.75 -0.24
C ILE A 47 9.21 3.98 -0.64
N ALA A 48 8.54 4.93 0.01
CA ALA A 48 7.12 5.22 -0.25
C ALA A 48 6.89 5.66 -1.71
N LEU A 49 7.76 6.50 -2.27
CA LEU A 49 7.64 6.92 -3.67
C LEU A 49 7.86 5.78 -4.66
N GLY A 50 8.60 4.75 -4.26
CA GLY A 50 8.93 3.60 -5.10
C GLY A 50 8.00 2.41 -4.97
N HIS A 51 7.23 2.28 -3.88
CA HIS A 51 6.54 1.04 -3.51
C HIS A 51 5.62 0.49 -4.60
N ASP A 52 4.88 1.35 -5.29
CA ASP A 52 3.84 1.00 -6.27
C ASP A 52 4.31 1.00 -7.73
N LEU A 53 5.62 1.22 -8.01
CA LEU A 53 6.14 1.31 -9.38
C LEU A 53 5.85 0.08 -10.23
N GLY A 54 5.85 -1.09 -9.62
CA GLY A 54 5.66 -2.37 -10.30
C GLY A 54 4.22 -2.73 -10.64
N HIS A 55 3.22 -1.95 -10.19
CA HIS A 55 1.83 -2.29 -10.42
C HIS A 55 1.43 -2.33 -11.88
N THR A 56 0.61 -3.33 -12.22
CA THR A 56 -0.07 -3.44 -13.52
C THR A 56 -1.19 -2.39 -13.63
N PRO A 57 -1.67 -2.08 -14.85
CA PRO A 57 -3.00 -1.50 -15.01
C PRO A 57 -4.05 -2.35 -14.29
N PHE A 58 -5.08 -1.71 -13.71
CA PHE A 58 -6.16 -2.37 -12.96
C PHE A 58 -5.72 -3.04 -11.64
N GLY A 59 -4.62 -2.59 -11.03
CA GLY A 59 -4.20 -3.00 -9.69
C GLY A 59 -4.06 -4.51 -9.53
N HIS A 60 -4.60 -5.06 -8.45
CA HIS A 60 -4.50 -6.49 -8.13
C HIS A 60 -5.24 -7.39 -9.12
N GLU A 61 -6.33 -6.93 -9.74
CA GLU A 61 -6.99 -7.70 -10.80
C GLU A 61 -6.09 -7.84 -12.02
N GLY A 62 -5.35 -6.79 -12.38
CA GLY A 62 -4.32 -6.85 -13.41
C GLY A 62 -3.19 -7.83 -13.07
N GLU A 63 -2.76 -7.90 -11.80
CA GLU A 63 -1.77 -8.89 -11.34
C GLU A 63 -2.29 -10.33 -11.51
N ARG A 64 -3.54 -10.58 -11.10
CA ARG A 64 -4.17 -11.90 -11.26
C ARG A 64 -4.28 -12.29 -12.72
N ALA A 65 -4.76 -11.34 -13.54
CA ALA A 65 -4.87 -11.57 -14.99
C ALA A 65 -3.51 -11.88 -15.63
N LEU A 66 -2.47 -11.11 -15.29
CA LEU A 66 -1.12 -11.35 -15.79
C LEU A 66 -0.54 -12.68 -15.30
N SER A 67 -0.76 -13.04 -14.03
CA SER A 67 -0.36 -14.34 -13.48
C SER A 67 -1.01 -15.50 -14.22
N ARG A 68 -2.32 -15.39 -14.57
CA ARG A 68 -3.01 -16.38 -15.42
C ARG A 68 -2.43 -16.46 -16.84
N CYS A 69 -2.10 -15.32 -17.45
CA CYS A 69 -1.47 -15.30 -18.78
C CYS A 69 -0.09 -15.95 -18.76
N LEU A 70 0.73 -15.64 -17.75
CA LEU A 70 2.04 -16.25 -17.58
C LEU A 70 1.96 -17.76 -17.32
N ALA A 71 0.96 -18.21 -16.56
CA ALA A 71 0.71 -19.63 -16.34
C ALA A 71 0.39 -20.34 -17.66
N ARG A 72 -0.53 -19.81 -18.44
CA ARG A 72 -0.86 -20.37 -19.78
C ARG A 72 0.36 -20.45 -20.70
N TRP A 73 1.15 -19.41 -20.73
CA TRP A 73 2.39 -19.37 -21.51
C TRP A 73 3.40 -20.44 -21.07
N ARG A 74 3.45 -20.76 -19.78
CA ARG A 74 4.30 -21.81 -19.20
C ARG A 74 3.69 -23.20 -19.22
N GLY A 75 2.47 -23.39 -19.74
CA GLY A 75 1.76 -24.67 -19.70
C GLY A 75 1.30 -25.10 -18.31
N ILE A 76 1.10 -24.14 -17.39
CA ILE A 76 0.63 -24.35 -16.02
C ILE A 76 -0.85 -23.97 -15.96
N ASP A 77 -1.61 -24.58 -15.06
CA ASP A 77 -2.99 -24.17 -14.79
C ASP A 77 -3.09 -22.68 -14.43
N PRO A 78 -4.01 -21.91 -15.01
CA PRO A 78 -4.15 -20.47 -14.73
C PRO A 78 -4.36 -20.14 -13.26
N GLU A 79 -5.14 -20.91 -12.51
CA GLU A 79 -5.40 -20.66 -11.09
C GLU A 79 -4.18 -21.04 -10.22
N GLU A 80 -3.42 -22.03 -10.61
CA GLU A 80 -2.11 -22.32 -10.02
C GLU A 80 -1.15 -21.15 -10.23
N GLY A 81 -1.20 -20.50 -11.40
CA GLY A 81 -0.41 -19.28 -11.66
C GLY A 81 -0.75 -18.12 -10.72
N VAL A 82 -2.02 -17.95 -10.38
CA VAL A 82 -2.48 -16.96 -9.39
C VAL A 82 -2.00 -17.35 -7.99
N SER A 83 -2.20 -18.61 -7.58
CA SER A 83 -1.79 -19.10 -6.27
C SER A 83 -0.28 -18.99 -6.05
N ARG A 84 0.52 -19.23 -7.08
CA ARG A 84 1.99 -19.07 -7.07
C ARG A 84 2.46 -17.62 -7.21
N ARG A 85 1.54 -16.67 -7.44
CA ARG A 85 1.88 -15.26 -7.68
C ARG A 85 2.98 -15.14 -8.75
N LEU A 86 2.75 -15.71 -9.95
CA LEU A 86 3.73 -15.65 -11.06
C LEU A 86 4.07 -14.23 -11.49
N PHE A 87 3.24 -13.27 -11.12
CA PHE A 87 3.52 -11.85 -11.17
C PHE A 87 3.14 -11.22 -9.81
N ALA A 88 4.02 -10.40 -9.26
CA ALA A 88 3.78 -9.62 -8.07
C ALA A 88 4.36 -8.20 -8.25
N HIS A 89 3.57 -7.17 -7.93
CA HIS A 89 3.97 -5.78 -8.16
C HIS A 89 5.20 -5.37 -7.35
N ASN A 90 5.34 -5.88 -6.14
CA ASN A 90 6.48 -5.59 -5.28
C ASN A 90 7.80 -6.16 -5.86
N GLU A 91 7.78 -7.39 -6.37
CA GLU A 91 8.93 -7.99 -7.07
C GLU A 91 9.25 -7.22 -8.37
N GLN A 92 8.20 -6.88 -9.13
CA GLN A 92 8.37 -6.09 -10.35
C GLN A 92 8.86 -4.66 -10.04
N GLY A 93 8.43 -4.06 -8.92
CA GLY A 93 8.91 -2.76 -8.44
C GLY A 93 10.41 -2.77 -8.19
N ALA A 94 10.90 -3.75 -7.42
CA ALA A 94 12.33 -3.95 -7.21
C ALA A 94 13.08 -4.13 -8.55
N ARG A 95 12.57 -4.99 -9.43
CA ARG A 95 13.16 -5.21 -10.75
C ARG A 95 13.22 -3.93 -11.61
N ILE A 96 12.20 -3.08 -11.56
CA ILE A 96 12.18 -1.81 -12.29
C ILE A 96 13.33 -0.92 -11.82
N VAL A 97 13.46 -0.71 -10.51
CA VAL A 97 14.47 0.21 -9.97
C VAL A 97 15.90 -0.34 -10.06
N GLU A 98 16.08 -1.65 -10.01
CA GLU A 98 17.40 -2.27 -10.09
C GLU A 98 17.89 -2.49 -11.53
N LEU A 99 16.97 -2.87 -12.45
CA LEU A 99 17.39 -3.43 -13.74
C LEU A 99 16.78 -2.73 -14.95
N LEU A 100 15.53 -2.24 -14.91
CA LEU A 100 14.84 -1.82 -16.13
C LEU A 100 15.02 -0.35 -16.45
N GLU A 101 15.08 0.49 -15.43
CA GLU A 101 15.24 1.93 -15.62
C GLU A 101 16.61 2.29 -16.21
N ARG A 102 16.70 3.48 -16.81
CA ARG A 102 17.93 4.03 -17.41
C ARG A 102 18.60 3.05 -18.39
N GLU A 103 17.82 2.48 -19.29
CA GLU A 103 18.32 1.59 -20.35
C GLU A 103 19.02 0.32 -19.80
N GLY A 104 18.44 -0.27 -18.76
CA GLY A 104 18.95 -1.50 -18.15
C GLY A 104 20.02 -1.31 -17.07
N ARG A 105 20.29 -0.06 -16.65
CA ARG A 105 21.29 0.23 -15.61
C ARG A 105 20.70 0.38 -14.21
N GLY A 106 19.38 0.46 -14.12
CA GLY A 106 18.69 0.73 -12.87
C GLY A 106 18.87 2.16 -12.34
N LEU A 107 18.28 2.45 -11.21
CA LEU A 107 18.31 3.78 -10.58
C LEU A 107 19.49 3.97 -9.62
N ASN A 108 20.26 2.93 -9.33
CA ASN A 108 21.35 2.94 -8.36
C ASN A 108 20.88 3.40 -6.96
N LEU A 109 19.78 2.84 -6.50
CA LEU A 109 19.25 3.08 -5.16
C LEU A 109 20.02 2.27 -4.11
N THR A 110 19.95 2.68 -2.84
CA THR A 110 20.54 1.89 -1.76
C THR A 110 19.76 0.60 -1.54
N GLN A 111 20.39 -0.39 -0.92
CA GLN A 111 19.77 -1.69 -0.65
C GLN A 111 18.54 -1.54 0.25
N GLU A 112 18.59 -0.60 1.20
CA GLU A 112 17.47 -0.33 2.12
C GLU A 112 16.23 0.16 1.37
N VAL A 113 16.40 1.01 0.34
CA VAL A 113 15.29 1.47 -0.50
C VAL A 113 14.72 0.33 -1.33
N VAL A 114 15.58 -0.47 -1.97
CA VAL A 114 15.13 -1.61 -2.78
C VAL A 114 14.42 -2.65 -1.93
N ASP A 115 14.98 -3.00 -0.77
CA ASP A 115 14.36 -3.91 0.19
C ASP A 115 12.99 -3.39 0.65
N GLY A 116 12.90 -2.11 1.01
CA GLY A 116 11.65 -1.48 1.41
C GLY A 116 10.58 -1.54 0.32
N ILE A 117 10.96 -1.27 -0.95
CA ILE A 117 10.07 -1.42 -2.11
C ILE A 117 9.62 -2.87 -2.28
N HIS A 118 10.53 -3.83 -2.16
CA HIS A 118 10.21 -5.24 -2.30
C HIS A 118 9.34 -5.78 -1.16
N CYS A 119 9.59 -5.35 0.07
CA CYS A 119 8.97 -5.91 1.27
C CYS A 119 7.72 -5.17 1.76
N HIS A 120 7.26 -4.08 1.08
CA HIS A 120 6.08 -3.33 1.54
C HIS A 120 4.80 -4.17 1.53
N SER A 121 4.72 -5.19 0.68
CA SER A 121 3.58 -6.09 0.53
C SER A 121 3.99 -7.57 0.47
N GLY A 122 3.01 -8.47 0.28
CA GLY A 122 3.29 -9.91 0.11
C GLY A 122 3.62 -10.68 1.39
N GLY A 123 3.46 -10.08 2.57
CA GLY A 123 3.77 -10.72 3.86
C GLY A 123 5.27 -10.78 4.18
N LEU A 124 6.09 -10.09 3.40
CA LEU A 124 7.52 -9.94 3.64
C LEU A 124 7.77 -8.91 4.76
N ARG A 125 8.92 -9.03 5.42
CA ARG A 125 9.34 -8.09 6.47
C ARG A 125 10.57 -7.33 5.98
N ALA A 126 10.43 -6.02 5.83
CA ALA A 126 11.55 -5.16 5.45
C ALA A 126 12.64 -5.14 6.54
N MET A 127 13.90 -5.04 6.10
CA MET A 127 15.06 -5.02 6.99
C MET A 127 15.09 -3.78 7.89
N THR A 128 14.63 -2.62 7.39
CA THR A 128 14.63 -1.36 8.12
C THR A 128 13.29 -1.09 8.80
N ALA A 129 13.29 -0.24 9.82
CA ALA A 129 12.06 0.24 10.46
C ALA A 129 11.25 1.11 9.49
N GLU A 130 11.92 1.93 8.68
CA GLU A 130 11.33 2.78 7.65
C GLU A 130 10.54 1.96 6.62
N GLY A 131 11.11 0.86 6.12
CA GLY A 131 10.41 -0.03 5.19
C GLY A 131 9.16 -0.68 5.81
N ARG A 132 9.21 -1.02 7.10
CA ARG A 132 8.04 -1.53 7.85
C ARG A 132 6.99 -0.46 8.05
N VAL A 133 7.40 0.77 8.33
CA VAL A 133 6.50 1.94 8.43
C VAL A 133 5.79 2.17 7.10
N VAL A 134 6.50 2.13 5.96
CA VAL A 134 5.87 2.29 4.64
C VAL A 134 4.84 1.19 4.37
N GLY A 135 5.13 -0.07 4.69
CA GLY A 135 4.15 -1.15 4.54
C GLY A 135 2.89 -1.00 5.40
N LEU A 136 2.97 -0.33 6.57
CA LEU A 136 1.79 0.03 7.37
C LEU A 136 1.08 1.26 6.80
N ALA A 137 1.84 2.29 6.40
CA ALA A 137 1.30 3.53 5.83
C ALA A 137 0.51 3.28 4.55
N ASP A 138 0.98 2.36 3.68
CA ASP A 138 0.25 1.92 2.50
C ASP A 138 -1.14 1.38 2.88
N ARG A 139 -1.23 0.49 3.89
CA ARG A 139 -2.51 -0.05 4.36
C ARG A 139 -3.42 1.00 4.98
N VAL A 140 -2.87 1.92 5.76
CA VAL A 140 -3.60 3.05 6.36
C VAL A 140 -4.20 3.93 5.28
N ALA A 141 -3.38 4.33 4.31
CA ALA A 141 -3.80 5.16 3.18
C ALA A 141 -4.86 4.44 2.34
N TYR A 142 -4.62 3.18 1.99
CA TYR A 142 -5.55 2.35 1.24
C TYR A 142 -6.94 2.34 1.89
N VAL A 143 -7.05 1.91 3.16
CA VAL A 143 -8.35 1.78 3.84
C VAL A 143 -9.06 3.12 3.97
N ALA A 144 -8.35 4.18 4.38
CA ALA A 144 -8.98 5.49 4.57
C ALA A 144 -9.45 6.12 3.27
N HIS A 145 -8.65 6.00 2.21
CA HIS A 145 -8.91 6.67 0.95
C HIS A 145 -9.88 5.91 0.05
N ASP A 146 -9.86 4.57 0.06
CA ASP A 146 -10.81 3.77 -0.72
C ASP A 146 -12.23 3.91 -0.19
N ILE A 147 -12.40 4.05 1.14
CA ILE A 147 -13.71 4.42 1.73
C ILE A 147 -14.18 5.77 1.18
N ASP A 148 -13.31 6.79 1.17
CA ASP A 148 -13.66 8.11 0.66
C ASP A 148 -14.05 8.06 -0.81
N ASP A 149 -13.31 7.35 -1.63
CA ASP A 149 -13.58 7.21 -3.05
C ASP A 149 -14.88 6.45 -3.31
N ALA A 150 -15.15 5.38 -2.55
CA ALA A 150 -16.41 4.64 -2.63
C ALA A 150 -17.62 5.51 -2.22
N LYS A 151 -17.48 6.34 -1.18
CA LYS A 151 -18.50 7.30 -0.75
C LYS A 151 -18.74 8.38 -1.81
N ARG A 152 -17.67 8.96 -2.39
CA ARG A 152 -17.77 9.94 -3.48
C ARG A 152 -18.41 9.34 -4.74
N GLY A 153 -18.13 8.06 -5.01
CA GLY A 153 -18.74 7.31 -6.10
C GLY A 153 -20.21 6.91 -5.85
N GLY A 154 -20.74 7.18 -4.66
CA GLY A 154 -22.10 6.79 -4.28
C GLY A 154 -22.30 5.27 -4.15
N LEU A 155 -21.22 4.52 -3.96
CA LEU A 155 -21.25 3.07 -3.80
C LEU A 155 -21.54 2.64 -2.37
N LEU A 156 -21.21 3.48 -1.37
CA LEU A 156 -21.50 3.27 0.04
C LEU A 156 -21.69 4.60 0.77
N CYS A 157 -22.30 4.53 1.94
CA CYS A 157 -22.38 5.64 2.89
C CYS A 157 -21.70 5.26 4.22
N GLU A 158 -21.58 6.18 5.17
CA GLU A 158 -20.89 5.91 6.45
C GLU A 158 -21.59 4.83 7.25
N GLU A 159 -22.91 4.78 7.17
CA GLU A 159 -23.78 3.84 7.89
C GLU A 159 -23.62 2.39 7.39
N ASP A 160 -23.07 2.18 6.21
CA ASP A 160 -22.80 0.85 5.66
C ASP A 160 -21.54 0.22 6.25
N LEU A 161 -20.65 1.05 6.83
CA LEU A 161 -19.38 0.56 7.36
C LEU A 161 -19.58 -0.24 8.65
N PRO A 162 -18.72 -1.25 8.92
CA PRO A 162 -18.74 -2.00 10.18
C PRO A 162 -18.65 -1.08 11.40
N THR A 163 -19.70 -1.06 12.21
CA THR A 163 -19.85 -0.14 13.35
C THR A 163 -18.72 -0.30 14.36
N ASP A 164 -18.36 -1.54 14.68
CA ASP A 164 -17.26 -1.87 15.60
C ASP A 164 -15.91 -1.31 15.15
N ALA A 165 -15.65 -1.32 13.85
CA ALA A 165 -14.43 -0.75 13.30
C ALA A 165 -14.48 0.80 13.33
N CYS A 166 -15.64 1.41 13.07
CA CYS A 166 -15.82 2.86 13.12
C CYS A 166 -15.70 3.40 14.55
N GLU A 167 -16.21 2.68 15.56
CA GLU A 167 -16.04 3.05 16.97
C GLU A 167 -14.58 3.12 17.40
N VAL A 168 -13.72 2.24 16.88
CA VAL A 168 -12.29 2.20 17.19
C VAL A 168 -11.49 3.22 16.38
N LEU A 169 -11.79 3.34 15.08
CA LEU A 169 -10.96 4.10 14.14
C LEU A 169 -11.48 5.52 13.86
N GLY A 170 -12.77 5.79 14.13
CA GLY A 170 -13.40 7.08 13.82
C GLY A 170 -14.33 7.01 12.59
N HIS A 171 -15.07 8.09 12.39
CA HIS A 171 -16.14 8.20 11.38
C HIS A 171 -15.75 9.04 10.16
N SER A 172 -14.56 9.63 10.17
CA SER A 172 -14.01 10.37 9.02
C SER A 172 -12.66 9.82 8.61
N SER A 173 -12.25 10.09 7.36
CA SER A 173 -10.94 9.70 6.85
C SER A 173 -9.81 10.26 7.71
N SER A 174 -9.92 11.53 8.12
CA SER A 174 -8.92 12.19 8.97
C SER A 174 -8.81 11.54 10.34
N GLU A 175 -9.93 11.21 10.99
CA GLU A 175 -9.94 10.52 12.29
C GLU A 175 -9.33 9.12 12.17
N ARG A 176 -9.66 8.37 11.12
CA ARG A 176 -9.11 7.04 10.86
C ARG A 176 -7.59 7.08 10.69
N ILE A 177 -7.10 8.01 9.85
CA ILE A 177 -5.66 8.17 9.64
C ILE A 177 -4.97 8.58 10.94
N GLU A 178 -5.50 9.60 11.64
CA GLU A 178 -4.93 10.08 12.91
C GLU A 178 -4.85 8.97 13.95
N ARG A 179 -5.95 8.22 14.12
CA ARG A 179 -6.02 7.12 15.10
C ARG A 179 -5.01 6.02 14.79
N MET A 180 -4.92 5.60 13.51
CA MET A 180 -4.00 4.56 13.10
C MET A 180 -2.53 5.02 13.18
N VAL A 181 -2.21 6.22 12.74
CA VAL A 181 -0.87 6.80 12.83
C VAL A 181 -0.42 6.91 14.29
N ARG A 182 -1.25 7.45 15.17
CA ARG A 182 -0.97 7.57 16.61
C ARG A 182 -0.72 6.20 17.24
N ASP A 183 -1.56 5.21 16.96
CA ASP A 183 -1.42 3.86 17.48
C ASP A 183 -0.09 3.20 17.05
N VAL A 184 0.33 3.38 15.79
CA VAL A 184 1.63 2.88 15.32
C VAL A 184 2.77 3.53 16.09
N VAL A 185 2.73 4.85 16.30
CA VAL A 185 3.77 5.57 17.03
C VAL A 185 3.85 5.11 18.49
N GLU A 186 2.74 5.19 19.22
CA GLU A 186 2.67 4.82 20.64
C GLU A 186 3.08 3.36 20.87
N ARG A 187 2.59 2.44 20.05
CA ARG A 187 2.96 1.03 20.16
C ARG A 187 4.44 0.80 19.84
N THR A 188 4.96 1.46 18.81
CA THR A 188 6.36 1.30 18.42
C THR A 188 7.29 1.84 19.50
N GLU A 189 6.98 3.00 20.11
CA GLU A 189 7.72 3.54 21.25
C GLU A 189 7.71 2.58 22.45
N ALA A 190 6.54 2.01 22.76
CA ALA A 190 6.38 1.11 23.89
C ALA A 190 7.10 -0.24 23.73
N THR A 191 7.21 -0.74 22.50
CA THR A 191 7.71 -2.11 22.24
C THR A 191 9.06 -2.18 21.55
N GLY A 192 9.52 -1.09 20.93
CA GLY A 192 10.68 -1.06 20.05
C GLY A 192 10.44 -1.74 18.69
N GLU A 193 9.21 -2.23 18.42
CA GLU A 193 8.85 -2.88 17.16
C GLU A 193 7.75 -2.13 16.43
N VAL A 194 8.02 -1.78 15.15
CA VAL A 194 7.03 -1.13 14.27
C VAL A 194 5.80 -2.03 14.11
N GLY A 195 4.63 -1.49 14.46
CA GLY A 195 3.37 -2.23 14.38
C GLY A 195 2.18 -1.45 14.92
N MET A 196 1.01 -2.06 14.87
CA MET A 196 -0.25 -1.57 15.45
C MET A 196 -0.66 -2.44 16.64
N THR A 197 -1.45 -1.90 17.56
CA THR A 197 -2.11 -2.71 18.58
C THR A 197 -3.06 -3.72 17.92
N PRO A 198 -3.31 -4.88 18.58
CA PRO A 198 -4.22 -5.90 18.02
C PRO A 198 -5.65 -5.39 17.77
N GLU A 199 -6.10 -4.41 18.53
CA GLU A 199 -7.43 -3.81 18.38
C GLU A 199 -7.49 -2.98 17.09
N VAL A 200 -6.60 -2.01 16.92
CA VAL A 200 -6.55 -1.14 15.75
C VAL A 200 -6.27 -1.94 14.49
N TRP A 201 -5.37 -2.92 14.55
CA TRP A 201 -5.10 -3.82 13.44
C TRP A 201 -6.34 -4.58 12.99
N ARG A 202 -7.11 -5.18 13.93
CA ARG A 202 -8.33 -5.93 13.59
C ARG A 202 -9.39 -5.02 12.98
N SER A 203 -9.58 -3.82 13.52
CA SER A 203 -10.55 -2.86 13.01
C SER A 203 -10.17 -2.38 11.60
N MET A 204 -8.90 -2.07 11.35
CA MET A 204 -8.39 -1.73 10.03
C MET A 204 -8.59 -2.87 9.02
N MET A 205 -8.27 -4.11 9.42
CA MET A 205 -8.47 -5.29 8.55
C MET A 205 -9.95 -5.62 8.34
N GLY A 206 -10.82 -5.29 9.30
CA GLY A 206 -12.27 -5.38 9.15
C GLY A 206 -12.78 -4.46 8.06
N LEU A 207 -12.39 -3.18 8.07
CA LEU A 207 -12.71 -2.23 7.01
C LEU A 207 -12.16 -2.66 5.65
N ARG A 208 -10.92 -3.13 5.61
CA ARG A 208 -10.31 -3.63 4.38
C ARG A 208 -11.05 -4.84 3.78
N SER A 209 -11.56 -5.71 4.64
CA SER A 209 -12.28 -6.93 4.21
C SER A 209 -13.69 -6.62 3.73
N PHE A 210 -14.25 -5.51 4.19
CA PHE A 210 -15.55 -4.99 3.79
C PHE A 210 -15.51 -4.35 2.40
N LEU A 211 -14.42 -3.64 2.08
CA LEU A 211 -14.18 -3.03 0.77
C LEU A 211 -13.87 -4.05 -0.33
#